data_44065764fdef066a80d3034b5c33dee7
#
_entry.id   44065764fdef066a80d3034b5c33dee7
#
_cell.length_a   1.000
_cell.length_b   1.000
_cell.length_c   1.000
_cell.angle_alpha   90.00
_cell.angle_beta   90.00
_cell.angle_gamma   90.00
#
_symmetry.space_group_name_H-M   'P 1'
#
loop_
_entity.id
_entity.type
_entity.pdbx_description
1 polymer ?
#
loop_
_entity_poly.entity_id
_entity_poly.type
_entity_poly.pdbx_seq_one_letter_code
_entity_poly.pdbx_strand_id
1 'polypeptide(L)'
;MNPRSLFALFLGLNLCASLAGLAAAAPPAQKKSETPAPTPAVPEGPIFDPEAVGEKQIADYQKVCLDSSRRLLIVFGTNDCAPCRTFNHALHKDKFFEPFINQFVPVFVDVSSGTNASLLVHYNINTSAEQPGIVILMPDARIIEILAHGEMAALARKGDAAVQEFFLARFLKTEE
;
A
#
# COMPACT_ATOMS: atom_id res chain seq x y z
N MET A 1 -11.41 29.47 51.44
CA MET A 1 -11.32 29.24 52.92
C MET A 1 -10.61 27.91 53.10
N ASN A 2 -9.39 27.99 53.68
CA ASN A 2 -8.58 26.88 54.25
C ASN A 2 -9.27 26.33 55.53
N PRO A 3 -8.97 25.15 56.09
CA PRO A 3 -7.67 24.81 56.66
C PRO A 3 -7.26 23.31 56.52
N ARG A 4 -5.95 22.98 56.43
CA ARG A 4 -5.02 22.65 57.55
C ARG A 4 -5.38 21.42 58.40
N SER A 5 -4.48 20.40 58.38
CA SER A 5 -3.88 19.70 59.55
C SER A 5 -3.03 18.54 59.02
N LEU A 6 -1.76 18.48 59.16
CA LEU A 6 -0.85 18.33 60.30
C LEU A 6 -0.63 16.84 60.74
N PHE A 7 0.67 16.47 60.74
CA PHE A 7 1.43 15.53 61.58
C PHE A 7 1.26 13.99 61.39
N ALA A 8 2.34 13.33 61.03
CA ALA A 8 3.10 12.55 62.03
C ALA A 8 4.45 12.08 61.44
N LEU A 9 5.45 12.52 62.12
CA LEU A 9 6.85 12.12 62.13
C LEU A 9 6.97 10.73 62.75
N PHE A 10 7.60 9.75 62.10
CA PHE A 10 8.16 8.59 62.80
C PHE A 10 9.59 8.34 62.33
N LEU A 11 10.46 8.71 63.23
CA LEU A 11 11.88 8.38 63.26
C LEU A 11 12.01 6.92 63.69
N GLY A 12 12.59 6.08 62.88
CA GLY A 12 12.92 4.69 63.18
C GLY A 12 14.31 4.36 62.69
N LEU A 13 15.26 4.58 63.53
CA LEU A 13 16.65 4.17 63.39
C LEU A 13 16.73 2.67 63.58
N ASN A 14 17.24 1.92 62.59
CA ASN A 14 17.79 0.60 62.86
C ASN A 14 19.01 0.27 62.01
N LEU A 15 19.94 -0.18 62.67
CA LEU A 15 21.36 -0.39 62.54
C LEU A 15 21.66 -1.71 61.80
N CYS A 16 22.72 -1.71 61.00
CA CYS A 16 23.62 -2.82 60.61
C CYS A 16 23.05 -4.17 60.19
N ALA A 17 23.40 -4.55 58.97
CA ALA A 17 24.18 -5.80 58.75
C ALA A 17 24.78 -5.79 57.33
N SER A 18 26.10 -5.71 57.29
CA SER A 18 26.91 -5.98 56.11
C SER A 18 26.77 -7.45 55.71
N LEU A 19 26.37 -7.73 54.49
CA LEU A 19 26.58 -9.01 53.83
C LEU A 19 27.06 -8.74 52.41
N ALA A 20 28.35 -8.99 52.23
CA ALA A 20 28.95 -9.12 50.91
C ALA A 20 28.27 -10.29 50.17
N GLY A 21 27.67 -10.01 49.02
CA GLY A 21 27.01 -11.00 48.21
C GLY A 21 27.17 -10.66 46.73
N LEU A 22 28.17 -11.31 46.13
CA LEU A 22 28.27 -11.71 44.69
C LEU A 22 27.58 -10.79 43.69
N ALA A 23 28.37 -10.00 43.00
CA ALA A 23 28.00 -9.40 41.74
C ALA A 23 27.72 -10.51 40.69
N ALA A 24 26.46 -10.85 40.52
CA ALA A 24 26.02 -11.62 39.36
C ALA A 24 26.05 -10.65 38.16
N ALA A 25 27.03 -10.86 37.28
CA ALA A 25 27.11 -10.18 36.01
C ALA A 25 25.83 -10.49 35.21
N ALA A 26 25.03 -9.47 34.91
CA ALA A 26 23.93 -9.59 33.96
C ALA A 26 24.47 -10.02 32.58
N PRO A 27 23.86 -10.99 31.93
CA PRO A 27 24.25 -11.35 30.57
C PRO A 27 24.05 -10.16 29.63
N PRO A 28 24.95 -9.96 28.64
CA PRO A 28 24.81 -8.88 27.68
C PRO A 28 23.49 -9.03 26.94
N ALA A 29 22.69 -7.97 26.90
CA ALA A 29 21.48 -7.89 26.10
C ALA A 29 21.83 -8.26 24.66
N GLN A 30 21.39 -9.44 24.23
CA GLN A 30 21.44 -9.84 22.83
C GLN A 30 20.61 -8.84 22.06
N LYS A 31 21.26 -7.98 21.25
CA LYS A 31 20.65 -7.24 20.17
C LYS A 31 19.91 -8.27 19.32
N LYS A 32 18.58 -8.29 19.46
CA LYS A 32 17.69 -9.02 18.56
C LYS A 32 18.02 -8.52 17.17
N SER A 33 18.69 -9.34 16.39
CA SER A 33 18.87 -9.11 14.96
C SER A 33 17.46 -9.06 14.37
N GLU A 34 16.96 -7.87 14.11
CA GLU A 34 15.78 -7.70 13.27
C GLU A 34 16.18 -8.21 11.89
N THR A 35 15.79 -9.44 11.60
CA THR A 35 15.74 -9.93 10.22
C THR A 35 14.85 -8.94 9.46
N PRO A 36 15.34 -8.30 8.39
CA PRO A 36 14.50 -7.43 7.58
C PRO A 36 13.25 -8.22 7.19
N ALA A 37 12.08 -7.64 7.40
CA ALA A 37 10.84 -8.23 6.92
C ALA A 37 11.02 -8.55 5.42
N PRO A 38 10.59 -9.74 4.94
CA PRO A 38 10.76 -10.09 3.55
C PRO A 38 10.07 -9.02 2.70
N THR A 39 10.82 -8.39 1.80
CA THR A 39 10.28 -7.51 0.76
C THR A 39 9.17 -8.29 0.06
N PRO A 40 7.96 -7.74 -0.08
CA PRO A 40 6.89 -8.43 -0.79
C PRO A 40 7.39 -8.80 -2.18
N ALA A 41 7.51 -10.09 -2.45
CA ALA A 41 7.93 -10.57 -3.76
C ALA A 41 6.90 -10.11 -4.79
N VAL A 42 7.35 -9.52 -5.90
CA VAL A 42 6.48 -9.26 -7.05
C VAL A 42 5.87 -10.61 -7.45
N PRO A 43 4.54 -10.72 -7.58
CA PRO A 43 3.91 -11.99 -7.93
C PRO A 43 4.49 -12.52 -9.25
N GLU A 44 5.11 -13.70 -9.20
CA GLU A 44 5.57 -14.41 -10.40
C GLU A 44 4.34 -15.09 -11.02
N GLY A 45 3.86 -14.57 -12.16
CA GLY A 45 2.72 -15.14 -12.85
C GLY A 45 2.01 -14.11 -13.75
N PRO A 46 0.91 -14.52 -14.40
CA PRO A 46 0.11 -13.59 -15.19
C PRO A 46 -0.49 -12.52 -14.26
N ILE A 47 -0.36 -11.26 -14.69
CA ILE A 47 -0.89 -10.09 -13.98
C ILE A 47 -2.39 -9.96 -14.22
N PHE A 48 -2.81 -10.28 -15.44
CA PHE A 48 -4.18 -10.20 -15.92
C PHE A 48 -4.75 -11.59 -16.13
N ASP A 49 -5.97 -11.82 -15.65
CA ASP A 49 -6.71 -13.06 -15.87
C ASP A 49 -7.66 -12.86 -17.08
N PRO A 50 -7.39 -13.51 -18.24
CA PRO A 50 -8.19 -13.34 -19.43
C PRO A 50 -9.61 -13.95 -19.33
N GLU A 51 -9.84 -14.84 -18.37
CA GLU A 51 -11.14 -15.46 -18.11
C GLU A 51 -12.01 -14.66 -17.15
N ALA A 52 -11.41 -13.68 -16.47
CA ALA A 52 -12.11 -12.89 -15.45
C ALA A 52 -13.08 -11.88 -16.09
N VAL A 53 -14.29 -11.83 -15.54
CA VAL A 53 -15.29 -10.80 -15.87
C VAL A 53 -14.97 -9.54 -15.07
N GLY A 54 -14.45 -8.52 -15.74
CA GLY A 54 -13.95 -7.29 -15.12
C GLY A 54 -15.03 -6.52 -14.35
N GLU A 55 -16.28 -6.49 -14.83
CA GLU A 55 -17.40 -5.89 -14.09
C GLU A 55 -17.58 -6.51 -12.71
N LYS A 56 -17.49 -7.85 -12.64
CA LYS A 56 -17.58 -8.57 -11.40
C LYS A 56 -16.38 -8.29 -10.50
N GLN A 57 -15.17 -8.29 -11.05
CA GLN A 57 -13.96 -7.95 -10.29
C GLN A 57 -14.09 -6.55 -9.68
N ILE A 58 -14.45 -5.55 -10.49
CA ILE A 58 -14.61 -4.16 -10.04
C ILE A 58 -15.67 -4.07 -8.93
N ALA A 59 -16.82 -4.72 -9.11
CA ALA A 59 -17.90 -4.71 -8.11
C ALA A 59 -17.48 -5.36 -6.78
N ASP A 60 -16.73 -6.45 -6.81
CA ASP A 60 -16.26 -7.13 -5.60
C ASP A 60 -15.20 -6.31 -4.87
N TYR A 61 -14.24 -5.75 -5.60
CA TYR A 61 -13.20 -4.89 -5.01
C TYR A 61 -13.73 -3.53 -4.55
N GLN A 62 -14.80 -3.02 -5.18
CA GLN A 62 -15.46 -1.79 -4.72
C GLN A 62 -16.06 -1.94 -3.32
N LYS A 63 -16.57 -3.14 -2.96
CA LYS A 63 -17.02 -3.45 -1.59
C LYS A 63 -15.85 -3.37 -0.60
N VAL A 64 -14.69 -3.94 -0.97
CA VAL A 64 -13.47 -3.84 -0.15
C VAL A 64 -13.05 -2.37 0.04
N CYS A 65 -13.19 -1.55 -1.00
CA CYS A 65 -12.89 -0.12 -0.92
C CYS A 65 -13.83 0.61 0.04
N LEU A 66 -15.13 0.32 -0.01
CA LEU A 66 -16.12 0.89 0.92
C LEU A 66 -15.77 0.54 2.37
N ASP A 67 -15.50 -0.74 2.66
CA ASP A 67 -15.22 -1.23 4.01
C ASP A 67 -13.90 -0.68 4.57
N SER A 68 -12.91 -0.44 3.71
CA SER A 68 -11.56 -0.01 4.10
C SER A 68 -11.30 1.48 3.89
N SER A 69 -12.23 2.23 3.31
CA SER A 69 -12.07 3.63 2.91
C SER A 69 -10.91 3.89 1.94
N ARG A 70 -10.48 2.85 1.20
CA ARG A 70 -9.42 2.94 0.18
C ARG A 70 -10.01 3.23 -1.20
N ARG A 71 -9.20 3.83 -2.06
CA ARG A 71 -9.54 4.09 -3.46
C ARG A 71 -9.36 2.82 -4.29
N LEU A 72 -10.22 2.61 -5.29
CA LEU A 72 -10.05 1.55 -6.25
C LEU A 72 -9.15 2.02 -7.39
N LEU A 73 -8.12 1.25 -7.70
CA LEU A 73 -7.25 1.47 -8.86
C LEU A 73 -7.53 0.38 -9.89
N ILE A 74 -8.22 0.72 -10.98
CA ILE A 74 -8.49 -0.20 -12.08
C ILE A 74 -7.39 -0.05 -13.12
N VAL A 75 -6.77 -1.17 -13.49
CA VAL A 75 -5.68 -1.25 -14.46
C VAL A 75 -6.14 -2.08 -15.64
N PHE A 76 -6.30 -1.46 -16.79
CA PHE A 76 -6.67 -2.13 -18.05
C PHE A 76 -5.41 -2.46 -18.85
N GLY A 77 -5.21 -3.73 -19.18
CA GLY A 77 -4.01 -4.13 -19.89
C GLY A 77 -4.02 -5.60 -20.29
N THR A 78 -2.87 -6.09 -20.71
CA THR A 78 -2.65 -7.49 -21.11
C THR A 78 -1.34 -8.02 -20.56
N ASN A 79 -1.20 -9.34 -20.50
CA ASN A 79 0.04 -9.96 -20.03
C ASN A 79 1.25 -9.71 -20.94
N ASP A 80 1.03 -9.44 -22.23
CA ASP A 80 2.10 -9.14 -23.19
C ASP A 80 2.56 -7.68 -23.15
N CYS A 81 1.86 -6.84 -22.43
CA CYS A 81 2.16 -5.41 -22.30
C CYS A 81 3.39 -5.17 -21.42
N ALA A 82 4.52 -4.82 -22.01
CA ALA A 82 5.74 -4.54 -21.26
C ALA A 82 5.60 -3.36 -20.28
N PRO A 83 4.97 -2.20 -20.63
CA PRO A 83 4.71 -1.13 -19.67
C PRO A 83 3.80 -1.57 -18.52
N CYS A 84 2.87 -2.51 -18.74
CA CYS A 84 2.01 -3.04 -17.68
C CYS A 84 2.81 -3.84 -16.65
N ARG A 85 3.79 -4.64 -17.11
CA ARG A 85 4.70 -5.35 -16.20
C ARG A 85 5.56 -4.41 -15.38
N THR A 86 6.14 -3.38 -16.00
CA THR A 86 6.89 -2.34 -15.28
C THR A 86 6.00 -1.63 -14.28
N PHE A 87 4.78 -1.28 -14.66
CA PHE A 87 3.82 -0.66 -13.75
C PHE A 87 3.53 -1.56 -12.54
N ASN A 88 3.19 -2.82 -12.77
CA ASN A 88 2.95 -3.78 -11.68
C ASN A 88 4.18 -3.95 -10.78
N HIS A 89 5.38 -4.05 -11.36
CA HIS A 89 6.63 -4.13 -10.61
C HIS A 89 6.84 -2.89 -9.72
N ALA A 90 6.61 -1.69 -10.26
CA ALA A 90 6.74 -0.43 -9.53
C ALA A 90 5.83 -0.36 -8.30
N LEU A 91 4.60 -0.90 -8.39
CA LEU A 91 3.65 -0.92 -7.28
C LEU A 91 4.12 -1.84 -6.13
N HIS A 92 4.80 -2.95 -6.44
CA HIS A 92 5.21 -3.95 -5.46
C HIS A 92 6.64 -3.74 -4.94
N LYS A 93 7.34 -2.72 -5.41
CA LYS A 93 8.76 -2.53 -5.11
C LYS A 93 8.99 -1.71 -3.86
N ASP A 94 9.93 -2.19 -3.03
CA ASP A 94 10.52 -1.47 -1.91
C ASP A 94 9.50 -0.88 -0.90
N LYS A 95 9.89 0.26 -0.35
CA LYS A 95 9.09 1.02 0.62
C LYS A 95 7.84 1.66 0.04
N PHE A 96 7.64 1.60 -1.28
CA PHE A 96 6.47 2.17 -1.94
C PHE A 96 5.21 1.31 -1.75
N PHE A 97 5.36 0.00 -1.66
CA PHE A 97 4.24 -0.94 -1.61
C PHE A 97 3.30 -0.67 -0.43
N GLU A 98 3.85 -0.53 0.78
CA GLU A 98 3.04 -0.36 2.00
C GLU A 98 2.20 0.94 1.99
N PRO A 99 2.75 2.15 1.75
CA PRO A 99 1.95 3.35 1.64
C PRO A 99 0.95 3.30 0.49
N PHE A 100 1.28 2.60 -0.61
CA PHE A 100 0.37 2.43 -1.74
C PHE A 100 -0.84 1.58 -1.38
N ILE A 101 -0.67 0.36 -0.84
CA ILE A 101 -1.78 -0.54 -0.52
C ILE A 101 -2.64 -0.03 0.64
N ASN A 102 -2.11 0.85 1.49
CA ASN A 102 -2.89 1.49 2.54
C ASN A 102 -3.90 2.50 1.98
N GLN A 103 -3.71 2.99 0.76
CA GLN A 103 -4.59 3.97 0.14
C GLN A 103 -5.32 3.45 -1.10
N PHE A 104 -4.82 2.39 -1.74
CA PHE A 104 -5.38 1.83 -2.96
C PHE A 104 -5.65 0.34 -2.85
N VAL A 105 -6.69 -0.08 -3.55
CA VAL A 105 -6.97 -1.48 -3.87
C VAL A 105 -6.81 -1.64 -5.38
N PRO A 106 -5.72 -2.27 -5.88
CA PRO A 106 -5.54 -2.48 -7.30
C PRO A 106 -6.39 -3.64 -7.81
N VAL A 107 -7.01 -3.48 -8.97
CA VAL A 107 -7.66 -4.53 -9.73
C VAL A 107 -7.18 -4.50 -11.18
N PHE A 108 -6.75 -5.65 -11.69
CA PHE A 108 -6.21 -5.78 -13.04
C PHE A 108 -7.24 -6.44 -13.95
N VAL A 109 -7.67 -5.71 -14.97
CA VAL A 109 -8.72 -6.13 -15.92
C VAL A 109 -8.08 -6.42 -17.27
N ASP A 110 -8.16 -7.68 -17.70
CA ASP A 110 -7.67 -8.11 -19.02
C ASP A 110 -8.51 -7.52 -20.15
N VAL A 111 -7.84 -7.05 -21.20
CA VAL A 111 -8.49 -6.48 -22.39
C VAL A 111 -8.10 -7.20 -23.69
N SER A 112 -7.46 -8.36 -23.60
CA SER A 112 -7.02 -9.14 -24.77
C SER A 112 -8.16 -9.86 -25.46
N SER A 113 -9.14 -10.36 -24.70
CA SER A 113 -10.19 -11.27 -25.19
C SER A 113 -11.46 -10.57 -25.67
N GLY A 114 -11.59 -9.27 -25.50
CA GLY A 114 -12.84 -8.55 -25.78
C GLY A 114 -13.95 -8.75 -24.72
N THR A 115 -13.80 -9.67 -23.78
CA THR A 115 -14.77 -9.94 -22.70
C THR A 115 -15.10 -8.67 -21.90
N ASN A 116 -14.12 -7.80 -21.72
CA ASN A 116 -14.23 -6.58 -20.95
C ASN A 116 -14.36 -5.31 -21.81
N ALA A 117 -14.76 -5.45 -23.09
CA ALA A 117 -14.88 -4.32 -24.02
C ALA A 117 -15.89 -3.25 -23.57
N SER A 118 -16.99 -3.66 -22.91
CA SER A 118 -17.98 -2.74 -22.34
C SER A 118 -17.38 -1.77 -21.32
N LEU A 119 -16.43 -2.24 -20.50
CA LEU A 119 -15.74 -1.42 -19.52
C LEU A 119 -14.84 -0.37 -20.16
N LEU A 120 -14.17 -0.72 -21.28
CA LEU A 120 -13.34 0.22 -22.02
C LEU A 120 -14.19 1.39 -22.56
N VAL A 121 -15.38 1.07 -23.08
CA VAL A 121 -16.34 2.09 -23.54
C VAL A 121 -16.86 2.92 -22.35
N HIS A 122 -17.24 2.25 -21.26
CA HIS A 122 -17.77 2.91 -20.06
C HIS A 122 -16.80 3.95 -19.46
N TYR A 123 -15.52 3.58 -19.37
CA TYR A 123 -14.48 4.45 -18.81
C TYR A 123 -13.77 5.30 -19.88
N ASN A 124 -14.21 5.25 -21.13
CA ASN A 124 -13.59 5.95 -22.26
C ASN A 124 -12.08 5.64 -22.38
N ILE A 125 -11.70 4.37 -22.18
CA ILE A 125 -10.33 3.90 -22.35
C ILE A 125 -10.08 3.64 -23.83
N ASN A 126 -9.09 4.33 -24.38
CA ASN A 126 -8.70 4.14 -25.77
C ASN A 126 -7.83 2.88 -25.93
N THR A 127 -8.37 1.83 -26.52
CA THR A 127 -7.65 0.57 -26.77
C THR A 127 -6.54 0.68 -27.82
N SER A 128 -6.58 1.70 -28.67
CA SER A 128 -5.50 2.00 -29.64
C SER A 128 -4.35 2.76 -29.00
N ALA A 129 -4.55 3.31 -27.80
CA ALA A 129 -3.48 3.91 -27.02
C ALA A 129 -2.62 2.82 -26.36
N GLU A 130 -1.41 3.21 -25.98
CA GLU A 130 -0.53 2.30 -25.25
C GLU A 130 -1.06 2.00 -23.84
N GLN A 131 -0.99 0.74 -23.47
CA GLN A 131 -1.37 0.25 -22.15
C GLN A 131 -0.26 0.44 -21.13
N PRO A 132 -0.57 0.50 -19.81
CA PRO A 132 -1.90 0.33 -19.22
C PRO A 132 -2.77 1.59 -19.28
N GLY A 133 -4.09 1.39 -19.42
CA GLY A 133 -5.09 2.39 -19.09
C GLY A 133 -5.42 2.33 -17.59
N ILE A 134 -5.62 3.48 -16.96
CA ILE A 134 -5.84 3.55 -15.50
C ILE A 134 -7.11 4.34 -15.21
N VAL A 135 -7.92 3.80 -14.28
CA VAL A 135 -9.05 4.54 -13.69
C VAL A 135 -8.93 4.48 -12.17
N ILE A 136 -9.09 5.62 -11.51
CA ILE A 136 -9.08 5.70 -10.05
C ILE A 136 -10.47 6.14 -9.58
N LEU A 137 -11.06 5.32 -8.70
CA LEU A 137 -12.35 5.60 -8.09
C LEU A 137 -12.20 5.86 -6.58
N MET A 138 -13.06 6.74 -6.07
CA MET A 138 -13.31 6.84 -4.63
C MET A 138 -14.02 5.58 -4.11
N PRO A 139 -14.06 5.37 -2.78
CA PRO A 139 -14.83 4.27 -2.19
C PRO A 139 -16.32 4.27 -2.60
N ASP A 140 -16.90 5.42 -2.87
CA ASP A 140 -18.28 5.61 -3.33
C ASP A 140 -18.46 5.45 -4.87
N ALA A 141 -17.46 4.87 -5.55
CA ALA A 141 -17.39 4.65 -7.00
C ALA A 141 -17.32 5.93 -7.87
N ARG A 142 -17.13 7.09 -7.29
CA ARG A 142 -16.93 8.33 -8.04
C ARG A 142 -15.55 8.35 -8.68
N ILE A 143 -15.49 8.61 -9.98
CA ILE A 143 -14.23 8.72 -10.73
C ILE A 143 -13.48 9.99 -10.28
N ILE A 144 -12.19 9.84 -9.96
CA ILE A 144 -11.30 10.97 -9.66
C ILE A 144 -10.18 11.15 -10.68
N GLU A 145 -9.84 10.08 -11.42
CA GLU A 145 -8.79 10.16 -12.42
C GLU A 145 -8.99 9.10 -13.51
N ILE A 146 -8.72 9.47 -14.76
CA ILE A 146 -8.63 8.55 -15.89
C ILE A 146 -7.35 8.88 -16.67
N LEU A 147 -6.48 7.90 -16.85
CA LEU A 147 -5.27 7.96 -17.67
C LEU A 147 -5.44 6.97 -18.83
N ALA A 148 -6.03 7.45 -19.91
CA ALA A 148 -6.54 6.61 -21.00
C ALA A 148 -5.71 6.62 -22.28
N HIS A 149 -4.72 7.52 -22.38
CA HIS A 149 -4.06 7.85 -23.65
C HIS A 149 -2.55 7.59 -23.65
N GLY A 150 -2.10 6.59 -22.89
CA GLY A 150 -0.71 6.17 -22.86
C GLY A 150 0.16 6.93 -21.84
N GLU A 151 -0.42 7.80 -21.00
CA GLU A 151 0.32 8.56 -20.00
C GLU A 151 1.08 7.63 -19.04
N MET A 152 0.39 6.59 -18.54
CA MET A 152 1.02 5.63 -17.63
C MET A 152 2.04 4.75 -18.36
N ALA A 153 1.80 4.39 -19.62
CA ALA A 153 2.78 3.68 -20.43
C ALA A 153 4.07 4.52 -20.63
N ALA A 154 3.92 5.82 -20.82
CA ALA A 154 5.06 6.73 -20.93
C ALA A 154 5.87 6.83 -19.61
N LEU A 155 5.20 6.83 -18.45
CA LEU A 155 5.86 6.79 -17.14
C LEU A 155 6.55 5.44 -16.91
N ALA A 156 5.87 4.32 -17.19
CA ALA A 156 6.43 2.98 -17.05
C ALA A 156 7.68 2.75 -17.90
N ARG A 157 7.76 3.33 -19.10
CA ARG A 157 8.98 3.30 -19.93
C ARG A 157 10.17 4.04 -19.32
N LYS A 158 9.93 5.01 -18.44
CA LYS A 158 10.99 5.69 -17.68
C LYS A 158 11.45 4.88 -16.46
N GLY A 159 10.75 3.81 -16.12
CA GLY A 159 11.05 2.89 -15.03
C GLY A 159 10.22 3.09 -13.78
N ASP A 160 10.45 2.21 -12.80
CA ASP A 160 9.68 2.13 -11.56
C ASP A 160 9.61 3.46 -10.80
N ALA A 161 10.75 4.15 -10.70
CA ALA A 161 10.84 5.41 -9.96
C ALA A 161 9.87 6.48 -10.50
N ALA A 162 9.70 6.58 -11.83
CA ALA A 162 8.80 7.54 -12.44
C ALA A 162 7.33 7.24 -12.13
N VAL A 163 6.95 5.95 -12.09
CA VAL A 163 5.61 5.51 -11.68
C VAL A 163 5.36 5.84 -10.21
N GLN A 164 6.32 5.51 -9.35
CA GLN A 164 6.21 5.75 -7.90
C GLN A 164 6.12 7.25 -7.58
N GLU A 165 6.98 8.08 -8.21
CA GLU A 165 6.98 9.53 -8.05
C GLU A 165 5.63 10.14 -8.46
N PHE A 166 5.03 9.67 -9.55
CA PHE A 166 3.72 10.11 -10.00
C PHE A 166 2.65 9.89 -8.90
N PHE A 167 2.61 8.68 -8.31
CA PHE A 167 1.64 8.38 -7.24
C PHE A 167 1.94 9.16 -5.96
N LEU A 168 3.20 9.25 -5.56
CA LEU A 168 3.63 10.01 -4.38
C LEU A 168 3.25 11.49 -4.50
N ALA A 169 3.52 12.09 -5.65
CA ALA A 169 3.24 13.50 -5.85
C ALA A 169 1.74 13.84 -5.91
N ARG A 170 0.93 12.91 -6.40
CA ARG A 170 -0.46 13.20 -6.75
C ARG A 170 -1.48 12.61 -5.77
N PHE A 171 -1.19 11.47 -5.18
CA PHE A 171 -2.17 10.70 -4.41
C PHE A 171 -1.70 10.27 -3.02
N LEU A 172 -0.39 10.13 -2.80
CA LEU A 172 0.18 9.59 -1.57
C LEU A 172 0.85 10.66 -0.71
N LYS A 173 0.50 11.94 -0.89
CA LYS A 173 1.03 13.00 -0.01
C LYS A 173 0.66 12.65 1.42
N THR A 174 1.68 12.41 2.25
CA THR A 174 1.54 12.44 3.70
C THR A 174 1.16 13.86 4.09
N GLU A 175 0.02 14.02 4.75
CA GLU A 175 -0.27 15.27 5.44
C GLU A 175 0.80 15.43 6.54
N GLU A 176 1.62 16.50 6.40
CA GLU A 176 2.53 16.95 7.46
C GLU A 176 1.74 17.65 8.57
#